data_735e3ed5ca4345164bfc1a6562f48c12
#
_entry.id   735e3ed5ca4345164bfc1a6562f48c12
#
_cell.length_a   1.000
_cell.length_b   1.000
_cell.length_c   1.000
_cell.angle_alpha   90.00
_cell.angle_beta   90.00
_cell.angle_gamma   90.00
#
_symmetry.space_group_name_H-M   'P 1'
#
loop_
_entity.id
_entity.type
_entity.pdbx_description
1 polymer ?
#
loop_
_entity_poly.entity_id
_entity_poly.type
_entity_poly.pdbx_seq_one_letter_code
_entity_poly.pdbx_strand_id
1 'polypeptide(L)'
;MWILWTECSIARFYSILNNILFLITPPRFGDHRGFFGETYSRSRYAEMGIDVEFVQDNHSLSHSVGTLRGLHFQAPPAAQGKLVRCGRGAIFDVAVDIRRGSPTYGKWEGYELTAEN
;
A
#
# COMPACT_ATOMS: atom_id res chain seq x y z
N MET A 1 -20.21 -19.40 -18.92
CA MET A 1 -21.06 -18.80 -17.87
C MET A 1 -20.34 -17.55 -17.39
N TRP A 2 -20.79 -16.39 -17.85
CA TRP A 2 -20.23 -15.10 -17.48
C TRP A 2 -20.85 -14.71 -16.15
N ILE A 3 -20.05 -14.65 -15.09
CA ILE A 3 -20.49 -14.07 -13.83
C ILE A 3 -20.27 -12.55 -13.97
N LEU A 4 -21.37 -11.85 -14.15
CA LEU A 4 -21.41 -10.40 -14.05
C LEU A 4 -21.03 -10.00 -12.61
N TRP A 5 -19.88 -9.42 -12.45
CA TRP A 5 -19.44 -8.76 -11.23
C TRP A 5 -20.16 -7.42 -11.13
N THR A 6 -21.31 -7.39 -10.51
CA THR A 6 -22.10 -6.17 -10.32
C THR A 6 -22.05 -5.63 -8.91
N GLU A 7 -21.09 -5.99 -8.10
CA GLU A 7 -20.77 -5.22 -6.88
C GLU A 7 -19.30 -5.34 -6.60
N CYS A 8 -18.52 -4.50 -7.25
CA CYS A 8 -17.19 -4.18 -6.81
C CYS A 8 -17.35 -3.44 -5.47
N SER A 9 -17.16 -4.15 -4.37
CA SER A 9 -16.88 -3.50 -3.09
C SER A 9 -15.61 -2.71 -3.31
N ILE A 10 -15.77 -1.41 -3.50
CA ILE A 10 -14.70 -0.48 -3.83
C ILE A 10 -13.65 -0.59 -2.74
N ALA A 11 -12.43 -0.94 -3.09
CA ALA A 11 -11.29 -0.75 -2.22
C ALA A 11 -11.39 0.67 -1.65
N ARG A 12 -11.36 0.83 -0.34
CA ARG A 12 -11.36 2.18 0.24
C ARG A 12 -10.01 2.80 -0.11
N PHE A 13 -10.11 3.93 -0.76
CA PHE A 13 -8.98 4.63 -1.31
C PHE A 13 -8.93 6.04 -0.73
N TYR A 14 -7.83 6.36 -0.08
CA TYR A 14 -7.58 7.70 0.45
C TYR A 14 -6.27 8.22 -0.13
N SER A 15 -6.34 9.35 -0.83
CA SER A 15 -5.17 10.07 -1.27
C SER A 15 -4.73 11.07 -0.20
N ILE A 16 -3.48 11.01 0.19
CA ILE A 16 -2.89 11.75 1.30
C ILE A 16 -1.57 12.38 0.84
N LEU A 17 -1.10 13.40 1.55
CA LEU A 17 0.17 14.09 1.27
C LEU A 17 0.31 14.53 -0.19
N ASN A 18 -0.71 15.22 -0.70
CA ASN A 18 -0.71 15.76 -2.06
C ASN A 18 -0.52 14.66 -3.14
N ASN A 19 -1.34 13.60 -3.05
CA ASN A 19 -1.43 12.47 -3.99
C ASN A 19 -0.16 11.63 -4.13
N ILE A 20 0.68 11.53 -3.11
CA ILE A 20 1.85 10.64 -3.14
C ILE A 20 1.74 9.44 -2.20
N LEU A 21 0.84 9.50 -1.23
CA LEU A 21 0.55 8.42 -0.32
C LEU A 21 -0.90 7.98 -0.52
N PHE A 22 -1.08 6.67 -0.63
CA PHE A 22 -2.37 6.06 -0.83
C PHE A 22 -2.58 4.97 0.21
N LEU A 23 -3.67 5.07 0.97
CA LEU A 23 -4.12 3.98 1.83
C LEU A 23 -5.17 3.17 1.08
N ILE A 24 -4.90 1.89 0.87
CA ILE A 24 -5.75 0.99 0.08
C ILE A 24 -6.22 -0.15 0.97
N THR A 25 -7.54 -0.35 1.05
CA THR A 25 -8.13 -1.51 1.71
C THR A 25 -8.76 -2.41 0.65
N PRO A 26 -8.10 -3.50 0.24
CA PRO A 26 -8.64 -4.39 -0.78
C PRO A 26 -9.87 -5.16 -0.26
N PRO A 27 -10.83 -5.49 -1.14
CA PRO A 27 -11.95 -6.34 -0.75
C PRO A 27 -11.49 -7.76 -0.43
N ARG A 28 -12.14 -8.37 0.55
CA ARG A 28 -11.94 -9.76 0.94
C ARG A 28 -13.24 -10.54 0.81
N PHE A 29 -13.17 -11.68 0.17
CA PHE A 29 -14.30 -12.58 -0.04
C PHE A 29 -14.07 -13.83 0.81
N GLY A 30 -14.81 -13.93 1.91
CA GLY A 30 -14.67 -15.00 2.90
C GLY A 30 -15.68 -16.12 2.73
N ASP A 31 -15.27 -17.37 3.04
CA ASP A 31 -16.13 -18.53 3.23
C ASP A 31 -15.59 -19.42 4.36
N HIS A 32 -16.16 -20.62 4.56
CA HIS A 32 -15.74 -21.56 5.59
C HIS A 32 -14.29 -22.07 5.49
N ARG A 33 -13.62 -21.82 4.38
CA ARG A 33 -12.20 -22.20 4.13
C ARG A 33 -11.22 -21.06 4.43
N GLY A 34 -11.73 -19.81 4.58
CA GLY A 34 -10.91 -18.62 4.76
C GLY A 34 -11.39 -17.48 3.86
N PHE A 35 -10.47 -16.77 3.24
CA PHE A 35 -10.81 -15.67 2.33
C PHE A 35 -9.95 -15.68 1.08
N PHE A 36 -10.48 -15.05 0.03
CA PHE A 36 -9.76 -14.66 -1.18
C PHE A 36 -9.79 -13.13 -1.30
N GLY A 37 -8.69 -12.54 -1.76
CA GLY A 37 -8.63 -11.10 -2.03
C GLY A 37 -7.56 -10.80 -3.07
N GLU A 38 -7.87 -9.91 -4.00
CA GLU A 38 -6.90 -9.38 -4.94
C GLU A 38 -6.15 -8.24 -4.26
N THR A 39 -4.86 -8.41 -4.04
CA THR A 39 -4.02 -7.43 -3.35
C THR A 39 -3.30 -6.47 -4.29
N TYR A 40 -3.18 -6.82 -5.57
CA TYR A 40 -2.64 -5.97 -6.61
C TYR A 40 -3.21 -6.34 -7.99
N SER A 41 -3.60 -5.33 -8.73
CA SER A 41 -3.92 -5.42 -10.15
C SER A 41 -3.50 -4.10 -10.81
N ARG A 42 -2.61 -4.18 -11.81
CA ARG A 42 -2.09 -2.97 -12.48
C ARG A 42 -3.21 -2.09 -13.06
N SER A 43 -4.19 -2.70 -13.75
CA SER A 43 -5.31 -1.97 -14.35
C SER A 43 -6.16 -1.25 -13.29
N ARG A 44 -6.51 -1.94 -12.20
CA ARG A 44 -7.32 -1.34 -11.12
C ARG A 44 -6.58 -0.24 -10.40
N TYR A 45 -5.27 -0.40 -10.19
CA TYR A 45 -4.45 0.63 -9.56
C TYR A 45 -4.32 1.86 -10.47
N ALA A 46 -4.16 1.66 -11.78
CA ALA A 46 -4.16 2.75 -12.75
C ALA A 46 -5.50 3.52 -12.77
N GLU A 47 -6.64 2.83 -12.70
CA GLU A 47 -7.97 3.44 -12.56
C GLU A 47 -8.10 4.31 -11.28
N MET A 48 -7.37 3.95 -10.22
CA MET A 48 -7.28 4.71 -8.98
C MET A 48 -6.24 5.85 -9.02
N GLY A 49 -5.58 6.06 -10.16
CA GLY A 49 -4.54 7.08 -10.33
C GLY A 49 -3.13 6.63 -9.90
N ILE A 50 -2.94 5.33 -9.64
CA ILE A 50 -1.64 4.75 -9.31
C ILE A 50 -1.10 4.04 -10.55
N ASP A 51 -0.56 4.81 -11.48
CA ASP A 51 0.04 4.28 -12.72
C ASP A 51 1.56 4.21 -12.58
N VAL A 52 2.01 3.34 -11.68
CA VAL A 52 3.44 3.04 -11.48
C VAL A 52 3.73 1.59 -11.80
N GLU A 53 4.91 1.34 -12.34
CA GLU A 53 5.42 -0.01 -12.54
C GLU A 53 6.23 -0.43 -11.31
N PHE A 54 5.79 -1.50 -10.65
CA PHE A 54 6.55 -2.13 -9.56
C PHE A 54 7.53 -3.13 -10.17
N VAL A 55 8.81 -2.81 -10.10
CA VAL A 55 9.89 -3.57 -10.77
C VAL A 55 10.63 -4.52 -9.85
N GLN A 56 10.30 -4.52 -8.56
CA GLN A 56 10.97 -5.32 -7.53
C GLN A 56 9.98 -5.70 -6.43
N ASP A 57 10.07 -6.93 -5.97
CA ASP A 57 9.33 -7.42 -4.80
C ASP A 57 10.32 -7.84 -3.70
N ASN A 58 10.05 -7.42 -2.46
CA ASN A 58 10.87 -7.76 -1.30
C ASN A 58 9.99 -8.29 -0.18
N HIS A 59 10.48 -9.28 0.51
CA HIS A 59 9.86 -9.83 1.71
C HIS A 59 10.80 -9.69 2.90
N SER A 60 10.30 -9.23 4.03
CA SER A 60 11.08 -9.13 5.27
C SER A 60 10.34 -9.70 6.46
N LEU A 61 11.07 -10.27 7.39
CA LEU A 61 10.58 -10.74 8.68
C LEU A 61 11.38 -10.08 9.80
N SER A 62 10.70 -9.53 10.80
CA SER A 62 11.29 -9.05 12.03
C SER A 62 10.93 -9.99 13.17
N HIS A 63 11.94 -10.58 13.82
CA HIS A 63 11.72 -11.54 14.90
C HIS A 63 11.32 -10.86 16.22
N SER A 64 11.81 -9.64 16.45
CA SER A 64 11.58 -8.90 17.69
C SER A 64 10.51 -7.84 17.50
N VAL A 65 9.60 -7.72 18.47
CA VAL A 65 8.68 -6.59 18.55
C VAL A 65 9.46 -5.29 18.74
N GLY A 66 9.00 -4.22 18.10
CA GLY A 66 9.65 -2.91 18.16
C GLY A 66 10.90 -2.78 17.27
N THR A 67 11.13 -3.73 16.35
CA THR A 67 12.20 -3.57 15.36
C THR A 67 11.96 -2.35 14.50
N LEU A 68 12.88 -1.40 14.53
CA LEU A 68 12.86 -0.20 13.68
C LEU A 68 13.63 -0.45 12.39
N ARG A 69 13.02 -0.10 11.25
CA ARG A 69 13.64 -0.09 9.93
C ARG A 69 13.35 1.24 9.26
N GLY A 70 14.37 1.87 8.73
CA GLY A 70 14.21 3.11 7.97
C GLY A 70 14.66 4.35 8.75
N LEU A 71 14.26 5.55 8.30
CA LEU A 71 13.49 5.79 7.07
C LEU A 71 14.34 5.49 5.83
N HIS A 72 13.70 5.01 4.73
CA HIS A 72 14.38 4.68 3.49
C HIS A 72 13.75 5.40 2.30
N PHE A 73 14.57 5.92 1.41
CA PHE A 73 14.13 6.48 0.14
C PHE A 73 15.17 6.22 -0.96
N GLN A 74 14.74 6.38 -2.19
CA GLN A 74 15.61 6.33 -3.37
C GLN A 74 15.48 7.64 -4.14
N ALA A 75 16.62 8.26 -4.39
CA ALA A 75 16.69 9.49 -5.17
C ALA A 75 16.70 9.20 -6.68
N PRO A 76 16.25 10.12 -7.53
CA PRO A 76 16.45 10.02 -8.95
C PRO A 76 17.95 9.82 -9.32
N PRO A 77 18.28 9.01 -10.34
CA PRO A 77 17.36 8.40 -11.30
C PRO A 77 16.73 7.07 -10.85
N ALA A 78 17.04 6.58 -9.66
CA ALA A 78 16.59 5.27 -9.16
C ALA A 78 15.36 5.35 -8.24
N ALA A 79 14.55 6.42 -8.34
CA ALA A 79 13.33 6.55 -7.57
C ALA A 79 12.32 5.43 -7.90
N GLN A 80 11.70 4.86 -6.86
CA GLN A 80 10.73 3.77 -7.00
C GLN A 80 9.47 4.07 -6.19
N GLY A 81 8.31 3.75 -6.77
CA GLY A 81 7.08 3.58 -6.01
C GLY A 81 7.17 2.35 -5.11
N LYS A 82 6.50 2.39 -3.95
CA LYS A 82 6.46 1.29 -2.99
C LYS A 82 5.02 0.96 -2.65
N LEU A 83 4.68 -0.33 -2.78
CA LEU A 83 3.43 -0.90 -2.28
C LEU A 83 3.78 -1.75 -1.05
N VAL A 84 3.32 -1.31 0.12
CA VAL A 84 3.65 -1.97 1.40
C VAL A 84 2.41 -2.65 1.95
N ARG A 85 2.56 -3.88 2.41
CA ARG A 85 1.52 -4.61 3.13
C ARG A 85 2.12 -5.46 4.24
N CYS A 86 1.35 -5.73 5.28
CA CYS A 86 1.70 -6.68 6.33
C CYS A 86 1.06 -8.04 6.02
N GLY A 87 1.87 -9.07 5.80
CA GLY A 87 1.39 -10.43 5.53
C GLY A 87 1.20 -11.28 6.79
N ARG A 88 1.79 -10.87 7.92
CA ARG A 88 1.67 -11.54 9.23
C ARG A 88 1.98 -10.59 10.37
N GLY A 89 1.14 -10.59 11.40
CA GLY A 89 1.30 -9.68 12.53
C GLY A 89 0.89 -8.25 12.22
N ALA A 90 1.65 -7.28 12.71
CA ALA A 90 1.38 -5.86 12.53
C ALA A 90 2.68 -5.07 12.35
N ILE A 91 2.62 -4.02 11.56
CA ILE A 91 3.66 -3.00 11.42
C ILE A 91 3.02 -1.61 11.49
N PHE A 92 3.75 -0.64 12.04
CA PHE A 92 3.41 0.76 11.94
C PHE A 92 4.28 1.39 10.84
N ASP A 93 3.69 1.64 9.68
CA ASP A 93 4.38 2.19 8.51
C ASP A 93 4.24 3.70 8.47
N VAL A 94 5.35 4.41 8.24
CA VAL A 94 5.39 5.87 8.23
C VAL A 94 5.94 6.37 6.91
N ALA A 95 5.18 7.25 6.26
CA ALA A 95 5.60 7.95 5.05
C ALA A 95 5.78 9.44 5.33
N VAL A 96 6.89 10.00 4.85
CA VAL A 96 7.24 11.42 4.97
C VAL A 96 7.37 12.03 3.59
N ASP A 97 6.77 13.19 3.35
CA ASP A 97 6.98 13.93 2.12
C ASP A 97 8.33 14.68 2.16
N ILE A 98 9.29 14.17 1.40
CA ILE A 98 10.64 14.75 1.29
C ILE A 98 10.86 15.52 -0.02
N ARG A 99 9.82 15.76 -0.81
CA ARG A 99 9.91 16.50 -2.08
C ARG A 99 10.07 18.01 -1.79
N ARG A 100 11.23 18.55 -2.16
CA ARG A 100 11.46 20.00 -2.06
C ARG A 100 10.46 20.76 -2.94
N GLY A 101 9.83 21.80 -2.37
CA GLY A 101 8.81 22.59 -3.06
C GLY A 101 7.38 22.02 -2.99
N SER A 102 7.18 20.84 -2.40
CA SER A 102 5.84 20.35 -2.11
C SER A 102 5.17 21.16 -1.00
N PRO A 103 3.85 21.44 -1.10
CA PRO A 103 3.11 22.12 -0.02
C PRO A 103 3.03 21.27 1.26
N THR A 104 3.33 19.98 1.16
CA THR A 104 3.36 19.04 2.28
C THR A 104 4.77 18.58 2.67
N TYR A 105 5.81 19.30 2.21
CA TYR A 105 7.20 18.98 2.56
C TYR A 105 7.40 18.87 4.07
N GLY A 106 8.02 17.80 4.53
CA GLY A 106 8.28 17.49 5.93
C GLY A 106 7.06 16.99 6.71
N LYS A 107 5.86 16.97 6.13
CA LYS A 107 4.70 16.34 6.75
C LYS A 107 4.79 14.83 6.60
N TRP A 108 4.24 14.12 7.56
CA TRP A 108 4.23 12.66 7.58
C TRP A 108 2.87 12.12 7.99
N GLU A 109 2.62 10.89 7.61
CA GLU A 109 1.46 10.09 8.02
C GLU A 109 1.93 8.70 8.41
N GLY A 110 1.23 8.08 9.36
CA GLY A 110 1.53 6.75 9.83
C GLY A 110 0.28 5.90 9.95
N TYR A 111 0.39 4.64 9.53
CA TYR A 111 -0.71 3.68 9.54
C TYR A 111 -0.27 2.35 10.13
N GLU A 112 -1.13 1.77 10.93
CA GLU A 112 -0.98 0.38 11.34
C GLU A 112 -1.48 -0.51 10.21
N LEU A 113 -0.59 -1.33 9.67
CA LEU A 113 -0.89 -2.36 8.67
C LEU A 113 -0.82 -3.71 9.35
N THR A 114 -1.85 -4.51 9.19
CA THR A 114 -1.94 -5.85 9.76
C THR A 114 -2.20 -6.88 8.68
N ALA A 115 -2.16 -8.16 9.05
CA ALA A 115 -2.56 -9.23 8.15
C ALA A 115 -4.07 -9.23 7.86
N GLU A 116 -4.87 -8.49 8.65
CA GLU A 116 -6.33 -8.44 8.59
C GLU A 116 -6.89 -7.21 7.86
N ASN A 117 -6.09 -6.15 7.70
CA ASN A 117 -6.55 -4.92 7.03
C ASN A 117 -5.89 -4.64 5.69
#